data_20210fa2cae0bf920f00fb1ac1cb323c
#
_entry.id   20210fa2cae0bf920f00fb1ac1cb323c
#
_cell.length_a   1.000
_cell.length_b   1.000
_cell.length_c   1.000
_cell.angle_alpha   90.00
_cell.angle_beta   90.00
_cell.angle_gamma   90.00
#
_symmetry.space_group_name_H-M   'P 1'
#
loop_
_entity.id
_entity.type
_entity.pdbx_description
1 polymer ?
#
loop_
_entity_poly.entity_id
_entity_poly.type
_entity_poly.pdbx_seq_one_letter_code
_entity_poly.pdbx_strand_id
1 'polypeptide(L)'
;MLICVDLDGTLLDTVPANAASYRAALEEQGFTVTDEYYAQYCNGGYYKQFLRPLMGGDPAPEAVERVHDRKKELYSSCLPMVRPNTSLLAILQAMKAAGHDLACVTTGSRKNATEVLEYFHCADWFGVFITGEDVVRSKPDPEGYLKAMAHFGVTPAKTMIFEDSGPGLEAARASGATVYKVEAF
;
A
#
# COMPACT_ATOMS: atom_id res chain seq x y z
N MET A 1 -15.41 -11.69 -12.75
CA MET A 1 -15.21 -10.25 -12.49
C MET A 1 -13.83 -10.08 -11.86
N LEU A 2 -13.21 -8.92 -12.06
CA LEU A 2 -11.99 -8.56 -11.33
C LEU A 2 -12.33 -7.74 -10.09
N ILE A 3 -11.71 -8.09 -8.97
CA ILE A 3 -11.76 -7.34 -7.72
C ILE A 3 -10.35 -6.79 -7.46
N CYS A 4 -10.16 -5.50 -7.57
CA CYS A 4 -8.95 -4.84 -7.16
C CYS A 4 -9.10 -4.35 -5.72
N VAL A 5 -8.05 -4.50 -4.94
CA VAL A 5 -8.02 -3.98 -3.58
C VAL A 5 -6.72 -3.22 -3.36
N ASP A 6 -6.82 -2.03 -2.77
CA ASP A 6 -5.67 -1.37 -2.21
C ASP A 6 -5.24 -2.06 -0.91
N LEU A 7 -3.98 -1.91 -0.54
CA LEU A 7 -3.40 -2.60 0.61
C LEU A 7 -3.46 -1.76 1.89
N ASP A 8 -2.76 -0.60 1.86
CA ASP A 8 -2.42 0.18 3.04
C ASP A 8 -3.58 1.10 3.48
N GLY A 9 -4.27 0.78 4.56
CA GLY A 9 -5.46 1.49 5.04
C GLY A 9 -6.77 0.90 4.49
N THR A 10 -6.70 0.05 3.49
CA THR A 10 -7.86 -0.62 2.87
C THR A 10 -8.01 -2.06 3.35
N LEU A 11 -7.07 -2.93 2.98
CA LEU A 11 -7.08 -4.33 3.38
C LEU A 11 -6.43 -4.53 4.75
N LEU A 12 -5.37 -3.78 5.01
CA LEU A 12 -4.56 -3.85 6.23
C LEU A 12 -4.26 -2.45 6.75
N ASP A 13 -4.46 -2.21 8.05
CA ASP A 13 -3.90 -1.03 8.73
C ASP A 13 -2.41 -1.26 8.97
N THR A 14 -1.61 -0.77 8.05
CA THR A 14 -0.15 -0.89 8.07
C THR A 14 0.54 0.32 8.70
N VAL A 15 -0.22 1.34 9.10
CA VAL A 15 0.32 2.59 9.67
C VAL A 15 1.24 2.34 10.87
N PRO A 16 0.87 1.50 11.87
CA PRO A 16 1.75 1.23 13.01
C PRO A 16 3.08 0.58 12.61
N ALA A 17 3.04 -0.38 11.69
CA ALA A 17 4.25 -1.08 11.22
C ALA A 17 5.14 -0.16 10.37
N ASN A 18 4.56 0.66 9.51
CA ASN A 18 5.28 1.64 8.72
C ASN A 18 5.94 2.71 9.61
N ALA A 19 5.21 3.25 10.61
CA ALA A 19 5.75 4.22 11.57
C ALA A 19 6.92 3.63 12.37
N ALA A 20 6.76 2.42 12.92
CA ALA A 20 7.79 1.77 13.70
C ALA A 20 9.05 1.48 12.88
N SER A 21 8.90 1.00 11.65
CA SER A 21 10.04 0.69 10.78
C SER A 21 10.77 1.95 10.30
N TYR A 22 10.08 3.05 10.00
CA TYR A 22 10.74 4.34 9.71
C TYR A 22 11.41 4.93 10.94
N ARG A 23 10.77 4.83 12.12
CA ARG A 23 11.38 5.29 13.38
C ARG A 23 12.71 4.58 13.62
N ALA A 24 12.72 3.26 13.57
CA ALA A 24 13.94 2.48 13.77
C ALA A 24 15.03 2.82 12.73
N ALA A 25 14.66 2.96 11.45
CA ALA A 25 15.62 3.33 10.41
C ALA A 25 16.20 4.74 10.58
N LEU A 26 15.38 5.70 11.06
CA LEU A 26 15.84 7.07 11.37
C LEU A 26 16.73 7.10 12.62
N GLU A 27 16.38 6.37 13.67
CA GLU A 27 17.16 6.26 14.91
C GLU A 27 18.57 5.73 14.65
N GLU A 28 18.73 4.73 13.78
CA GLU A 28 20.05 4.22 13.34
C GLU A 28 20.93 5.31 12.69
N GLN A 29 20.33 6.39 12.18
CA GLN A 29 21.02 7.54 11.57
C GLN A 29 21.07 8.76 12.50
N GLY A 30 20.62 8.63 13.76
CA GLY A 30 20.61 9.71 14.75
C GLY A 30 19.45 10.70 14.62
N PHE A 31 18.41 10.35 13.86
CA PHE A 31 17.19 11.16 13.72
C PHE A 31 16.03 10.54 14.47
N THR A 32 14.98 11.32 14.77
CA THR A 32 13.79 10.86 15.48
C THR A 32 12.51 11.27 14.77
N VAL A 33 11.48 10.45 14.90
CA VAL A 33 10.10 10.77 14.50
C VAL A 33 9.13 10.23 15.52
N THR A 34 8.13 11.03 15.92
CA THR A 34 7.06 10.57 16.81
C THR A 34 5.93 9.92 16.00
N ASP A 35 5.11 9.09 16.66
CA ASP A 35 3.95 8.47 16.01
C ASP A 35 2.94 9.50 15.52
N GLU A 36 2.73 10.56 16.29
CA GLU A 36 1.83 11.65 15.93
C GLU A 36 2.32 12.39 14.69
N TYR A 37 3.62 12.70 14.63
CA TYR A 37 4.21 13.35 13.46
C TYR A 37 4.11 12.45 12.23
N TYR A 38 4.41 11.16 12.39
CA TYR A 38 4.31 10.20 11.30
C TYR A 38 2.88 10.10 10.76
N ALA A 39 1.90 9.94 11.64
CA ALA A 39 0.50 9.85 11.25
C ALA A 39 0.00 11.09 10.52
N GLN A 40 0.41 12.27 10.96
CA GLN A 40 -0.06 13.54 10.42
C GLN A 40 0.62 13.95 9.11
N TYR A 41 1.94 13.68 8.96
CA TYR A 41 2.74 14.26 7.88
C TYR A 41 3.43 13.24 6.97
N CYS A 42 3.55 11.99 7.39
CA CYS A 42 4.30 10.97 6.65
C CYS A 42 3.38 9.90 6.04
N ASN A 43 2.29 9.56 6.73
CA ASN A 43 1.40 8.49 6.30
C ASN A 43 0.79 8.78 4.92
N GLY A 44 0.92 7.81 3.99
CA GLY A 44 0.47 7.97 2.60
C GLY A 44 1.31 8.94 1.75
N GLY A 45 2.30 9.60 2.35
CA GLY A 45 3.18 10.55 1.67
C GLY A 45 4.33 9.88 0.92
N TYR A 46 4.87 10.60 -0.07
CA TYR A 46 6.06 10.16 -0.78
C TYR A 46 7.31 10.34 0.10
N TYR A 47 8.03 9.24 0.37
CA TYR A 47 9.14 9.22 1.34
C TYR A 47 10.22 10.27 1.10
N LYS A 48 10.54 10.61 -0.15
CA LYS A 48 11.51 11.67 -0.47
C LYS A 48 11.09 13.06 -0.02
N GLN A 49 9.79 13.26 0.21
CA GLN A 49 9.26 14.53 0.70
C GLN A 49 9.25 14.59 2.22
N PHE A 50 8.78 13.55 2.91
CA PHE A 50 8.64 13.59 4.36
C PHE A 50 9.93 13.24 5.12
N LEU A 51 10.87 12.48 4.52
CA LEU A 51 12.15 12.18 5.19
C LEU A 51 13.09 13.40 5.25
N ARG A 52 13.10 14.25 4.23
CA ARG A 52 13.99 15.43 4.19
C ARG A 52 13.87 16.34 5.42
N PRO A 53 12.68 16.83 5.81
CA PRO A 53 12.56 17.64 7.02
C PRO A 53 12.94 16.89 8.30
N LEU A 54 12.70 15.59 8.40
CA LEU A 54 13.10 14.76 9.54
C LEU A 54 14.62 14.60 9.65
N MET A 55 15.34 14.68 8.53
CA MET A 55 16.79 14.51 8.43
C MET A 55 17.56 15.83 8.40
N GLY A 56 16.94 16.93 8.87
CA GLY A 56 17.63 18.23 9.00
C GLY A 56 17.53 19.14 7.79
N GLY A 57 16.56 18.92 6.89
CA GLY A 57 16.13 19.86 5.86
C GLY A 57 16.63 19.56 4.45
N ASP A 58 17.93 19.45 4.21
CA ASP A 58 18.47 19.13 2.86
C ASP A 58 19.53 18.03 2.89
N PRO A 59 19.15 16.80 3.27
CA PRO A 59 20.06 15.66 3.27
C PRO A 59 20.45 15.28 1.83
N ALA A 60 21.64 14.69 1.67
CA ALA A 60 22.05 14.09 0.40
C ALA A 60 21.02 13.05 -0.06
N PRO A 61 20.68 12.99 -1.36
CA PRO A 61 19.68 12.02 -1.86
C PRO A 61 19.95 10.57 -1.44
N GLU A 62 21.24 10.17 -1.42
CA GLU A 62 21.66 8.83 -1.04
C GLU A 62 21.39 8.53 0.45
N ALA A 63 21.39 9.56 1.31
CA ALA A 63 21.04 9.40 2.72
C ALA A 63 19.54 9.11 2.90
N VAL A 64 18.71 9.78 2.12
CA VAL A 64 17.24 9.51 2.09
C VAL A 64 16.95 8.10 1.60
N GLU A 65 17.63 7.67 0.53
CA GLU A 65 17.48 6.30 0.01
C GLU A 65 17.92 5.26 1.06
N ARG A 66 19.07 5.47 1.73
CA ARG A 66 19.53 4.54 2.79
C ARG A 66 18.49 4.37 3.91
N VAL A 67 17.87 5.45 4.37
CA VAL A 67 16.81 5.35 5.40
C VAL A 67 15.61 4.57 4.86
N HIS A 68 15.19 4.86 3.63
CA HIS A 68 14.05 4.18 3.01
C HIS A 68 14.32 2.68 2.77
N ASP A 69 15.50 2.33 2.29
CA ASP A 69 15.89 0.93 2.08
C ASP A 69 16.02 0.20 3.42
N ARG A 70 16.63 0.84 4.43
CA ARG A 70 16.71 0.26 5.77
C ARG A 70 15.34 0.05 6.40
N LYS A 71 14.38 0.98 6.20
CA LYS A 71 12.98 0.81 6.60
C LYS A 71 12.37 -0.44 5.98
N LYS A 72 12.60 -0.71 4.69
CA LYS A 72 12.08 -1.92 4.02
C LYS A 72 12.62 -3.20 4.65
N GLU A 73 13.89 -3.22 5.05
CA GLU A 73 14.49 -4.37 5.74
C GLU A 73 13.89 -4.59 7.13
N LEU A 74 13.63 -3.51 7.88
CA LEU A 74 13.08 -3.56 9.23
C LEU A 74 11.57 -3.86 9.26
N TYR A 75 10.86 -3.66 8.15
CA TYR A 75 9.41 -3.78 8.07
C TYR A 75 8.91 -5.17 8.51
N SER A 76 9.62 -6.24 8.15
CA SER A 76 9.23 -7.61 8.50
C SER A 76 9.12 -7.83 10.00
N SER A 77 9.98 -7.18 10.81
CA SER A 77 9.93 -7.26 12.28
C SER A 77 8.74 -6.50 12.89
N CYS A 78 8.12 -5.60 12.11
CA CYS A 78 6.98 -4.80 12.53
C CYS A 78 5.62 -5.39 12.11
N LEU A 79 5.60 -6.50 11.36
CA LEU A 79 4.35 -7.13 10.88
C LEU A 79 3.35 -7.47 12.00
N PRO A 80 3.75 -7.87 13.22
CA PRO A 80 2.80 -8.07 14.33
C PRO A 80 2.00 -6.83 14.74
N MET A 81 2.40 -5.64 14.30
CA MET A 81 1.69 -4.37 14.56
C MET A 81 0.60 -4.07 13.53
N VAL A 82 0.59 -4.80 12.41
CA VAL A 82 -0.42 -4.63 11.35
C VAL A 82 -1.76 -5.20 11.80
N ARG A 83 -2.85 -4.49 11.53
CA ARG A 83 -4.21 -4.95 11.82
C ARG A 83 -4.95 -5.26 10.52
N PRO A 84 -5.61 -6.43 10.42
CA PRO A 84 -6.35 -6.78 9.23
C PRO A 84 -7.77 -6.21 9.26
N ASN A 85 -8.27 -5.77 8.11
CA ASN A 85 -9.69 -5.55 7.88
C ASN A 85 -10.39 -6.90 7.73
N THR A 86 -10.80 -7.48 8.85
CA THR A 86 -11.36 -8.83 8.89
C THR A 86 -12.64 -8.97 8.04
N SER A 87 -13.44 -7.90 7.97
CA SER A 87 -14.67 -7.88 7.16
C SER A 87 -14.33 -7.93 5.67
N LEU A 88 -13.38 -7.12 5.21
CA LEU A 88 -12.96 -7.11 3.81
C LEU A 88 -12.26 -8.41 3.43
N LEU A 89 -11.42 -8.96 4.31
CA LEU A 89 -10.80 -10.28 4.08
C LEU A 89 -11.86 -11.37 3.87
N ALA A 90 -12.92 -11.41 4.69
CA ALA A 90 -14.00 -12.38 4.53
C ALA A 90 -14.75 -12.20 3.19
N ILE A 91 -14.98 -10.94 2.77
CA ILE A 91 -15.58 -10.62 1.47
C ILE A 91 -14.70 -11.13 0.32
N LEU A 92 -13.39 -10.81 0.36
CA LEU A 92 -12.44 -11.22 -0.69
C LEU A 92 -12.33 -12.74 -0.78
N GLN A 93 -12.29 -13.44 0.36
CA GLN A 93 -12.26 -14.89 0.40
C GLN A 93 -13.52 -15.49 -0.26
N ALA A 94 -14.72 -14.94 0.04
CA ALA A 94 -15.94 -15.37 -0.59
C ALA A 94 -15.97 -15.10 -2.09
N MET A 95 -15.47 -13.95 -2.53
CA MET A 95 -15.37 -13.59 -3.95
C MET A 95 -14.39 -14.51 -4.70
N LYS A 96 -13.24 -14.85 -4.10
CA LYS A 96 -12.30 -15.84 -4.66
C LYS A 96 -12.97 -17.21 -4.78
N ALA A 97 -13.65 -17.68 -3.75
CA ALA A 97 -14.37 -18.96 -3.76
C ALA A 97 -15.48 -19.00 -4.82
N ALA A 98 -16.08 -17.84 -5.14
CA ALA A 98 -17.05 -17.69 -6.23
C ALA A 98 -16.41 -17.62 -7.63
N GLY A 99 -15.10 -17.76 -7.74
CA GLY A 99 -14.36 -17.78 -9.02
C GLY A 99 -14.07 -16.40 -9.60
N HIS A 100 -14.00 -15.37 -8.76
CA HIS A 100 -13.58 -14.03 -9.17
C HIS A 100 -12.06 -13.89 -9.08
N ASP A 101 -11.47 -13.11 -10.00
CA ASP A 101 -10.06 -12.77 -9.98
C ASP A 101 -9.81 -11.65 -8.96
N LEU A 102 -8.71 -11.76 -8.23
CA LEU A 102 -8.29 -10.73 -7.27
C LEU A 102 -6.95 -10.12 -7.70
N ALA A 103 -6.82 -8.81 -7.58
CA ALA A 103 -5.58 -8.05 -7.76
C ALA A 103 -5.33 -7.14 -6.55
N CYS A 104 -4.10 -7.14 -6.05
CA CYS A 104 -3.65 -6.13 -5.08
C CYS A 104 -2.98 -4.98 -5.84
N VAL A 105 -3.39 -3.73 -5.58
CA VAL A 105 -2.87 -2.53 -6.27
C VAL A 105 -2.46 -1.49 -5.23
N THR A 106 -1.17 -1.42 -4.93
CA THR A 106 -0.61 -0.55 -3.88
C THR A 106 0.49 0.37 -4.41
N THR A 107 0.69 1.50 -3.76
CA THR A 107 1.88 2.35 -3.97
C THR A 107 3.11 1.87 -3.20
N GLY A 108 2.94 0.90 -2.32
CA GLY A 108 4.00 0.27 -1.54
C GLY A 108 4.98 -0.54 -2.38
N SER A 109 6.10 -0.95 -1.77
CA SER A 109 7.09 -1.80 -2.41
C SER A 109 6.58 -3.24 -2.55
N ARG A 110 7.00 -3.92 -3.61
CA ARG A 110 6.67 -5.34 -3.85
C ARG A 110 7.08 -6.22 -2.67
N LYS A 111 8.30 -5.99 -2.15
CA LYS A 111 8.82 -6.73 -1.00
C LYS A 111 7.86 -6.64 0.19
N ASN A 112 7.52 -5.43 0.63
CA ASN A 112 6.68 -5.24 1.81
C ASN A 112 5.24 -5.71 1.60
N ALA A 113 4.68 -5.51 0.39
CA ALA A 113 3.35 -5.99 0.05
C ALA A 113 3.28 -7.53 0.10
N THR A 114 4.29 -8.20 -0.45
CA THR A 114 4.36 -9.67 -0.43
C THR A 114 4.49 -10.17 1.01
N GLU A 115 5.46 -9.65 1.78
CA GLU A 115 5.71 -10.08 3.17
C GLU A 115 4.47 -9.94 4.07
N VAL A 116 3.75 -8.82 3.98
CA VAL A 116 2.57 -8.60 4.83
C VAL A 116 1.40 -9.50 4.41
N LEU A 117 1.19 -9.74 3.11
CA LEU A 117 0.13 -10.63 2.64
C LEU A 117 0.43 -12.11 2.94
N GLU A 118 1.72 -12.51 2.91
CA GLU A 118 2.17 -13.84 3.37
C GLU A 118 1.95 -14.01 4.87
N TYR A 119 2.27 -12.99 5.67
CA TYR A 119 2.05 -12.99 7.11
C TYR A 119 0.58 -13.22 7.48
N PHE A 120 -0.36 -12.65 6.72
CA PHE A 120 -1.81 -12.85 6.90
C PHE A 120 -2.37 -14.04 6.10
N HIS A 121 -1.53 -14.88 5.50
CA HIS A 121 -1.91 -16.07 4.74
C HIS A 121 -2.94 -15.80 3.62
N CYS A 122 -2.81 -14.67 2.95
CA CYS A 122 -3.72 -14.27 1.86
C CYS A 122 -3.00 -13.89 0.55
N ALA A 123 -1.68 -14.02 0.49
CA ALA A 123 -0.91 -13.68 -0.72
C ALA A 123 -1.36 -14.50 -1.95
N ASP A 124 -1.66 -15.77 -1.78
CA ASP A 124 -2.11 -16.70 -2.83
C ASP A 124 -3.55 -16.43 -3.32
N TRP A 125 -4.25 -15.47 -2.70
CA TRP A 125 -5.59 -15.07 -3.18
C TRP A 125 -5.49 -14.23 -4.44
N PHE A 126 -4.42 -13.51 -4.63
CA PHE A 126 -4.23 -12.53 -5.70
C PHE A 126 -3.49 -13.13 -6.88
N GLY A 127 -4.09 -13.03 -8.07
CA GLY A 127 -3.45 -13.46 -9.31
C GLY A 127 -2.38 -12.48 -9.80
N VAL A 128 -2.41 -11.22 -9.31
CA VAL A 128 -1.38 -10.21 -9.61
C VAL A 128 -1.25 -9.19 -8.48
N PHE A 129 0.00 -8.76 -8.24
CA PHE A 129 0.34 -7.59 -7.45
C PHE A 129 0.83 -6.49 -8.39
N ILE A 130 0.19 -5.32 -8.35
CA ILE A 130 0.66 -4.09 -8.98
C ILE A 130 1.14 -3.16 -7.87
N THR A 131 2.41 -2.88 -7.86
CA THR A 131 3.12 -2.16 -6.79
C THR A 131 3.71 -0.86 -7.31
N GLY A 132 4.33 -0.06 -6.44
CA GLY A 132 4.99 1.17 -6.85
C GLY A 132 6.10 0.97 -7.90
N GLU A 133 6.70 -0.22 -7.94
CA GLU A 133 7.73 -0.55 -8.95
C GLU A 133 7.14 -0.90 -10.32
N ASP A 134 5.85 -1.18 -10.42
CA ASP A 134 5.22 -1.61 -11.67
C ASP A 134 4.61 -0.45 -12.46
N VAL A 135 4.55 0.75 -11.91
CA VAL A 135 3.90 1.91 -12.53
C VAL A 135 4.89 3.05 -12.76
N VAL A 136 4.68 3.79 -13.83
CA VAL A 136 5.39 5.04 -14.10
C VAL A 136 4.72 6.20 -13.36
N ARG A 137 3.40 6.20 -13.33
CA ARG A 137 2.58 7.19 -12.64
C ARG A 137 1.80 6.52 -11.53
N SER A 138 2.14 6.88 -10.30
CA SER A 138 1.46 6.40 -9.10
C SER A 138 0.09 7.09 -8.92
N LYS A 139 -0.75 6.55 -8.03
CA LYS A 139 -1.99 7.20 -7.61
C LYS A 139 -1.75 8.69 -7.31
N PRO A 140 -2.55 9.62 -7.84
CA PRO A 140 -3.92 9.46 -8.34
C PRO A 140 -4.06 9.05 -9.83
N ASP A 141 -2.99 8.74 -10.56
CA ASP A 141 -3.10 8.20 -11.91
C ASP A 141 -3.71 6.79 -11.88
N PRO A 142 -4.63 6.44 -12.79
CA PRO A 142 -5.28 5.14 -12.82
C PRO A 142 -4.39 4.00 -13.32
N GLU A 143 -3.14 4.25 -13.69
CA GLU A 143 -2.24 3.29 -14.36
C GLU A 143 -2.20 1.92 -13.65
N GLY A 144 -2.11 1.89 -12.31
CA GLY A 144 -2.05 0.64 -11.56
C GLY A 144 -3.31 -0.22 -11.73
N TYR A 145 -4.50 0.38 -11.64
CA TYR A 145 -5.77 -0.32 -11.84
C TYR A 145 -5.97 -0.76 -13.28
N LEU A 146 -5.59 0.08 -14.24
CA LEU A 146 -5.65 -0.27 -15.67
C LEU A 146 -4.71 -1.44 -16.02
N LYS A 147 -3.52 -1.50 -15.40
CA LYS A 147 -2.60 -2.64 -15.55
C LYS A 147 -3.19 -3.93 -14.97
N ALA A 148 -3.84 -3.86 -13.82
CA ALA A 148 -4.52 -5.02 -13.24
C ALA A 148 -5.64 -5.52 -14.18
N MET A 149 -6.47 -4.61 -14.73
CA MET A 149 -7.51 -4.97 -15.70
C MET A 149 -6.94 -5.58 -16.98
N ALA A 150 -5.84 -5.02 -17.50
CA ALA A 150 -5.15 -5.55 -18.68
C ALA A 150 -4.59 -6.94 -18.44
N HIS A 151 -4.04 -7.21 -17.25
CA HIS A 151 -3.50 -8.53 -16.88
C HIS A 151 -4.56 -9.64 -16.99
N PHE A 152 -5.79 -9.35 -16.54
CA PHE A 152 -6.90 -10.32 -16.60
C PHE A 152 -7.76 -10.21 -17.86
N GLY A 153 -7.48 -9.28 -18.76
CA GLY A 153 -8.26 -9.06 -19.98
C GLY A 153 -9.70 -8.63 -19.70
N VAL A 154 -9.94 -7.85 -18.65
CA VAL A 154 -11.28 -7.39 -18.26
C VAL A 154 -11.45 -5.90 -18.46
N THR A 155 -12.70 -5.48 -18.63
CA THR A 155 -13.06 -4.05 -18.80
C THR A 155 -13.39 -3.41 -17.44
N PRO A 156 -13.37 -2.07 -17.34
CA PRO A 156 -13.78 -1.36 -16.13
C PRO A 156 -15.20 -1.74 -15.65
N ALA A 157 -16.14 -1.96 -16.58
CA ALA A 157 -17.52 -2.36 -16.26
C ALA A 157 -17.62 -3.73 -15.55
N LYS A 158 -16.57 -4.55 -15.61
CA LYS A 158 -16.47 -5.85 -14.93
C LYS A 158 -15.44 -5.83 -13.79
N THR A 159 -15.11 -4.65 -13.29
CA THR A 159 -14.11 -4.46 -12.23
C THR A 159 -14.71 -3.70 -11.05
N MET A 160 -14.43 -4.19 -9.85
CA MET A 160 -14.69 -3.52 -8.58
C MET A 160 -13.36 -3.14 -7.94
N ILE A 161 -13.31 -1.98 -7.29
CA ILE A 161 -12.12 -1.49 -6.58
C ILE A 161 -12.52 -1.11 -5.16
N PHE A 162 -11.78 -1.65 -4.17
CA PHE A 162 -11.86 -1.24 -2.77
C PHE A 162 -10.66 -0.33 -2.46
N GLU A 163 -10.93 0.85 -1.89
CA GLU A 163 -9.95 1.91 -1.64
C GLU A 163 -10.39 2.84 -0.50
N ASP A 164 -9.43 3.37 0.28
CA ASP A 164 -9.68 4.29 1.40
C ASP A 164 -9.16 5.71 1.15
N SER A 165 -8.01 5.84 0.48
CA SER A 165 -7.26 7.10 0.36
C SER A 165 -7.81 8.05 -0.70
N GLY A 166 -7.66 9.36 -0.50
CA GLY A 166 -8.06 10.36 -1.49
C GLY A 166 -7.45 10.13 -2.87
N PRO A 167 -6.10 10.03 -2.99
CA PRO A 167 -5.45 9.77 -4.28
C PRO A 167 -5.85 8.43 -4.90
N GLY A 168 -6.03 7.39 -4.09
CA GLY A 168 -6.45 6.08 -4.57
C GLY A 168 -7.89 6.08 -5.08
N LEU A 169 -8.81 6.75 -4.40
CA LEU A 169 -10.19 6.94 -4.85
C LEU A 169 -10.28 7.74 -6.16
N GLU A 170 -9.40 8.73 -6.34
CA GLU A 170 -9.29 9.47 -7.60
C GLU A 170 -8.82 8.55 -8.73
N ALA A 171 -7.74 7.79 -8.52
CA ALA A 171 -7.23 6.80 -9.46
C ALA A 171 -8.29 5.74 -9.81
N ALA A 172 -8.99 5.22 -8.80
CA ALA A 172 -10.04 4.23 -8.98
C ALA A 172 -11.20 4.76 -9.84
N ARG A 173 -11.67 5.98 -9.58
CA ARG A 173 -12.73 6.61 -10.40
C ARG A 173 -12.26 6.89 -11.83
N ALA A 174 -11.02 7.38 -11.99
CA ALA A 174 -10.44 7.66 -13.31
C ALA A 174 -10.27 6.38 -14.15
N SER A 175 -10.17 5.20 -13.52
CA SER A 175 -10.12 3.92 -14.23
C SER A 175 -11.45 3.51 -14.86
N GLY A 176 -12.57 4.13 -14.47
CA GLY A 176 -13.92 3.80 -14.95
C GLY A 176 -14.56 2.57 -14.29
N ALA A 177 -13.92 1.97 -13.30
CA ALA A 177 -14.46 0.82 -12.55
C ALA A 177 -15.49 1.25 -11.48
N THR A 178 -16.21 0.27 -10.92
CA THR A 178 -17.05 0.48 -9.74
C THR A 178 -16.16 0.61 -8.50
N VAL A 179 -16.35 1.69 -7.74
CA VAL A 179 -15.49 2.01 -6.58
C VAL A 179 -16.27 1.88 -5.27
N TYR A 180 -15.71 1.15 -4.33
CA TYR A 180 -16.18 1.07 -2.96
C TYR A 180 -15.16 1.73 -2.04
N LYS A 181 -15.59 2.82 -1.39
CA LYS A 181 -14.77 3.47 -0.37
C LYS A 181 -14.77 2.62 0.88
N VAL A 182 -13.58 2.30 1.38
CA VAL A 182 -13.37 1.65 2.68
C VAL A 182 -13.14 2.73 3.72
N GLU A 183 -13.87 2.67 4.82
CA GLU A 183 -13.65 3.55 5.97
C GLU A 183 -12.66 2.90 6.94
N ALA A 184 -12.09 3.69 7.85
CA ALA A 184 -11.17 3.20 8.87
C ALA A 184 -11.80 2.07 9.73
N PHE A 185 -11.00 1.10 10.14
CA PHE A 185 -11.41 -0.11 10.86
C PHE A 185 -10.47 -0.43 12.05
#